data_c3acf35caf067951c0598728502f42f3
#
_entry.id   c3acf35caf067951c0598728502f42f3
#
_cell.length_a   1.000
_cell.length_b   1.000
_cell.length_c   1.000
_cell.angle_alpha   90.00
_cell.angle_beta   90.00
_cell.angle_gamma   90.00
#
_symmetry.space_group_name_H-M   'P 1'
#
loop_
_entity.id
_entity.type
_entity.pdbx_description
1 polymer ?
#
loop_
_entity_poly.entity_id
_entity_poly.type
_entity_poly.pdbx_seq_one_letter_code
_entity_poly.pdbx_strand_id
1 'polypeptide(L)'
;MQIFRPDLERKKGDRMLNEEIYRFLIKKANDGIAIVQEGRFQYANPRLQKIVGYSMEELSRLPFNAVIATADLNSMAEMQDRRIWGEDIPLVVESSLKNKEGRVVFVELTAGLISHEGKPADLVIIHDITPRKQAEEVLSQTLEKLRKAMGATIQAITLTVEMRDPYTAGHQRRVSDLARAIADRLDFSTEKIDAIRMAASIHDLGKISIPSEILSKPGKLNETEYTLVKTHPQVGYNILKQIEFPWPIAQIILQHHERINGSGYPQKLKGRQIMIEARILGVADVVEAMVSHRPYRTAIGLDKALEEIRRNRGSLYDPEIVDISLSLLSHRGYEFK
;
A
#
# COMPACT_ATOMS: atom_id res chain seq x y z
N MET A 1 40.01 13.19 -72.03
CA MET A 1 38.86 12.31 -71.79
C MET A 1 38.72 12.22 -70.23
N GLN A 2 38.04 13.19 -69.65
CA GLN A 2 37.83 13.23 -68.20
C GLN A 2 36.61 12.35 -67.86
N ILE A 3 36.85 11.24 -67.18
CA ILE A 3 35.78 10.37 -66.71
C ILE A 3 35.16 11.02 -65.47
N PHE A 4 33.99 11.63 -65.69
CA PHE A 4 33.15 12.17 -64.63
C PHE A 4 32.63 10.99 -63.81
N ARG A 5 32.92 10.93 -62.44
CA ARG A 5 32.45 9.90 -61.56
C ARG A 5 31.39 10.53 -60.60
N PRO A 6 30.13 10.61 -61.05
CA PRO A 6 29.06 11.22 -60.22
C PRO A 6 28.70 10.44 -58.92
N ASP A 7 28.97 9.13 -58.87
CA ASP A 7 28.60 8.27 -57.74
C ASP A 7 29.43 8.47 -56.48
N LEU A 8 30.64 8.99 -56.55
CA LEU A 8 31.53 9.25 -55.41
C LEU A 8 31.18 10.54 -54.69
N GLU A 9 30.72 11.56 -55.40
CA GLU A 9 30.28 12.82 -54.79
C GLU A 9 28.92 12.69 -54.12
N ARG A 10 28.00 11.92 -54.71
CA ARG A 10 26.69 11.62 -54.09
C ARG A 10 26.84 10.82 -52.82
N LYS A 11 27.67 9.79 -52.79
CA LYS A 11 27.97 9.01 -51.56
C LYS A 11 28.68 9.85 -50.48
N LYS A 12 29.53 10.81 -50.86
CA LYS A 12 30.13 11.75 -49.90
C LYS A 12 29.10 12.73 -49.34
N GLY A 13 28.20 13.26 -50.18
CA GLY A 13 27.12 14.15 -49.73
C GLY A 13 26.14 13.46 -48.78
N ASP A 14 25.71 12.24 -49.12
CA ASP A 14 24.83 11.43 -48.26
C ASP A 14 25.49 11.06 -46.90
N ARG A 15 26.79 10.81 -46.92
CA ARG A 15 27.55 10.49 -45.69
C ARG A 15 27.71 11.73 -44.78
N MET A 16 27.97 12.91 -45.36
CA MET A 16 28.07 14.16 -44.61
C MET A 16 26.71 14.57 -44.02
N LEU A 17 25.63 14.43 -44.78
CA LEU A 17 24.28 14.73 -44.31
C LEU A 17 23.87 13.81 -43.16
N ASN A 18 24.15 12.53 -43.24
CA ASN A 18 23.89 11.58 -42.16
C ASN A 18 24.72 11.91 -40.91
N GLU A 19 25.98 12.31 -41.05
CA GLU A 19 26.84 12.67 -39.94
C GLU A 19 26.34 13.93 -39.22
N GLU A 20 25.86 14.94 -39.91
CA GLU A 20 25.22 16.12 -39.33
C GLU A 20 23.93 15.81 -38.58
N ILE A 21 23.08 14.95 -39.17
CA ILE A 21 21.84 14.49 -38.51
C ILE A 21 22.16 13.74 -37.22
N TYR A 22 23.10 12.78 -37.25
CA TYR A 22 23.49 12.04 -36.03
C TYR A 22 24.04 12.96 -34.94
N ARG A 23 24.91 13.89 -35.28
CA ARG A 23 25.45 14.89 -34.35
C ARG A 23 24.34 15.75 -33.74
N PHE A 24 23.37 16.16 -34.56
CA PHE A 24 22.23 16.93 -34.07
C PHE A 24 21.35 16.10 -33.12
N LEU A 25 21.02 14.86 -33.45
CA LEU A 25 20.21 13.96 -32.62
C LEU A 25 20.86 13.69 -31.27
N ILE A 26 22.14 13.35 -31.26
CA ILE A 26 22.90 13.09 -30.03
C ILE A 26 23.01 14.36 -29.15
N LYS A 27 23.23 15.53 -29.78
CA LYS A 27 23.34 16.80 -29.09
C LYS A 27 22.01 17.26 -28.47
N LYS A 28 20.88 16.89 -29.12
CA LYS A 28 19.52 17.27 -28.69
C LYS A 28 18.80 16.17 -27.92
N ALA A 29 19.41 15.01 -27.73
CA ALA A 29 18.82 13.92 -26.97
C ALA A 29 18.49 14.38 -25.54
N ASN A 30 17.33 13.92 -25.06
CA ASN A 30 16.90 14.15 -23.67
C ASN A 30 17.64 13.26 -22.67
N ASP A 31 18.28 12.20 -23.17
CA ASP A 31 19.08 11.28 -22.38
C ASP A 31 20.57 11.64 -22.43
N GLY A 32 21.26 11.31 -21.35
CA GLY A 32 22.72 11.31 -21.33
C GLY A 32 23.22 10.20 -22.24
N ILE A 33 24.22 10.51 -23.10
CA ILE A 33 24.85 9.52 -23.97
C ILE A 33 26.36 9.62 -23.72
N ALA A 34 26.97 8.45 -23.46
CA ALA A 34 28.41 8.33 -23.28
C ALA A 34 28.98 7.21 -24.15
N ILE A 35 30.25 7.35 -24.55
CA ILE A 35 31.10 6.27 -24.99
C ILE A 35 32.14 6.05 -23.90
N VAL A 36 32.22 4.84 -23.38
CA VAL A 36 33.17 4.43 -22.35
C VAL A 36 34.09 3.35 -22.92
N GLN A 37 35.38 3.56 -22.87
CA GLN A 37 36.39 2.62 -23.34
C GLN A 37 37.49 2.48 -22.28
N GLU A 38 37.87 1.27 -21.98
CA GLU A 38 38.87 0.98 -20.93
C GLU A 38 38.54 1.68 -19.59
N GLY A 39 37.22 1.76 -19.25
CA GLY A 39 36.74 2.38 -18.02
C GLY A 39 36.80 3.93 -17.99
N ARG A 40 37.04 4.59 -19.13
CA ARG A 40 37.13 6.05 -19.22
C ARG A 40 36.17 6.62 -20.26
N PHE A 41 35.68 7.82 -20.00
CA PHE A 41 34.82 8.53 -20.95
C PHE A 41 35.63 8.98 -22.17
N GLN A 42 35.22 8.50 -23.33
CA GLN A 42 35.70 8.98 -24.61
C GLN A 42 34.82 10.07 -25.21
N TYR A 43 33.53 9.99 -24.88
CA TYR A 43 32.52 10.96 -25.28
C TYR A 43 31.43 11.07 -24.24
N ALA A 44 30.89 12.28 -24.07
CA ALA A 44 29.67 12.57 -23.32
C ALA A 44 28.89 13.69 -24.00
N ASN A 45 27.60 13.47 -24.28
CA ASN A 45 26.77 14.50 -24.88
C ASN A 45 26.47 15.63 -23.85
N PRO A 46 25.95 16.80 -24.29
CA PRO A 46 25.67 17.93 -23.39
C PRO A 46 24.67 17.59 -22.30
N ARG A 47 23.75 16.65 -22.55
CA ARG A 47 22.76 16.22 -21.56
C ARG A 47 23.43 15.47 -20.40
N LEU A 48 24.32 14.53 -20.68
CA LEU A 48 25.07 13.82 -19.64
C LEU A 48 25.92 14.78 -18.82
N GLN A 49 26.66 15.68 -19.48
CA GLN A 49 27.44 16.70 -18.78
C GLN A 49 26.59 17.51 -17.80
N LYS A 50 25.36 17.86 -18.19
CA LYS A 50 24.40 18.55 -17.31
C LYS A 50 23.92 17.68 -16.17
N ILE A 51 23.66 16.39 -16.39
CA ILE A 51 23.21 15.44 -15.35
C ILE A 51 24.28 15.28 -14.27
N VAL A 52 25.52 15.03 -14.68
CA VAL A 52 26.62 14.77 -13.74
C VAL A 52 27.33 16.04 -13.27
N GLY A 53 27.12 17.17 -13.93
CA GLY A 53 27.73 18.46 -13.56
C GLY A 53 29.21 18.61 -13.94
N TYR A 54 29.76 17.70 -14.75
CA TYR A 54 31.14 17.73 -15.23
C TYR A 54 31.18 18.10 -16.70
N SER A 55 32.21 18.85 -17.12
CA SER A 55 32.52 19.07 -18.53
C SER A 55 33.11 17.81 -19.18
N MET A 56 33.10 17.73 -20.52
CA MET A 56 33.74 16.62 -21.22
C MET A 56 35.23 16.50 -20.90
N GLU A 57 35.92 17.63 -20.74
CA GLU A 57 37.35 17.66 -20.38
C GLU A 57 37.59 17.09 -18.97
N GLU A 58 36.70 17.36 -18.01
CA GLU A 58 36.80 16.80 -16.67
C GLU A 58 36.44 15.29 -16.69
N LEU A 59 35.40 14.89 -17.42
CA LEU A 59 34.98 13.47 -17.54
C LEU A 59 36.08 12.61 -18.16
N SER A 60 36.80 13.09 -19.17
CA SER A 60 37.88 12.33 -19.81
C SER A 60 39.05 11.99 -18.86
N ARG A 61 39.19 12.74 -17.78
CA ARG A 61 40.19 12.50 -16.74
C ARG A 61 39.72 11.61 -15.60
N LEU A 62 38.37 11.41 -15.50
CA LEU A 62 37.76 10.60 -14.47
C LEU A 62 37.50 9.17 -14.97
N PRO A 63 37.69 8.16 -14.13
CA PRO A 63 37.19 6.83 -14.44
C PRO A 63 35.65 6.82 -14.39
N PHE A 64 35.02 5.98 -15.21
CA PHE A 64 33.54 5.89 -15.27
C PHE A 64 32.89 5.61 -13.92
N ASN A 65 33.51 4.76 -13.10
CA ASN A 65 33.02 4.43 -11.76
C ASN A 65 33.06 5.61 -10.77
N ALA A 66 33.80 6.69 -11.04
CA ALA A 66 33.83 7.85 -10.16
C ALA A 66 32.50 8.61 -10.12
N VAL A 67 31.68 8.49 -11.15
CA VAL A 67 30.34 9.11 -11.21
C VAL A 67 29.22 8.17 -10.78
N ILE A 68 29.52 6.90 -10.51
CA ILE A 68 28.54 5.92 -10.02
C ILE A 68 28.49 5.98 -8.51
N ALA A 69 27.30 5.91 -7.92
CA ALA A 69 27.16 5.82 -6.47
C ALA A 69 27.75 4.49 -5.97
N THR A 70 28.44 4.55 -4.82
CA THR A 70 29.24 3.43 -4.28
C THR A 70 28.45 2.14 -4.09
N ALA A 71 27.14 2.25 -3.83
CA ALA A 71 26.25 1.10 -3.63
C ALA A 71 26.10 0.22 -4.90
N ASP A 72 26.25 0.82 -6.09
CA ASP A 72 25.97 0.17 -7.38
C ASP A 72 27.23 -0.34 -8.11
N LEU A 73 28.41 -0.01 -7.58
CA LEU A 73 29.69 -0.30 -8.24
C LEU A 73 29.93 -1.79 -8.49
N ASN A 74 29.64 -2.64 -7.50
CA ASN A 74 29.90 -4.08 -7.62
C ASN A 74 28.99 -4.75 -8.65
N SER A 75 27.71 -4.41 -8.64
CA SER A 75 26.74 -4.96 -9.59
C SER A 75 27.04 -4.54 -11.04
N MET A 76 27.53 -3.31 -11.25
CA MET A 76 27.93 -2.82 -12.56
C MET A 76 29.20 -3.46 -13.08
N ALA A 77 30.20 -3.69 -12.23
CA ALA A 77 31.44 -4.40 -12.61
C ALA A 77 31.15 -5.84 -13.04
N GLU A 78 30.33 -6.57 -12.27
CA GLU A 78 29.89 -7.92 -12.62
C GLU A 78 29.14 -7.96 -13.96
N MET A 79 28.26 -6.99 -14.21
CA MET A 79 27.52 -6.90 -15.49
C MET A 79 28.44 -6.60 -16.67
N GLN A 80 29.47 -5.80 -16.47
CA GLN A 80 30.47 -5.51 -17.51
C GLN A 80 31.28 -6.75 -17.86
N ASP A 81 31.76 -7.49 -16.85
CA ASP A 81 32.52 -8.72 -17.05
C ASP A 81 31.67 -9.77 -17.79
N ARG A 82 30.43 -9.99 -17.37
CA ARG A 82 29.51 -10.94 -18.01
C ARG A 82 29.21 -10.60 -19.49
N ARG A 83 29.10 -9.30 -19.84
CA ARG A 83 28.95 -8.85 -21.23
C ARG A 83 30.18 -9.14 -22.08
N ILE A 84 31.37 -8.95 -21.53
CA ILE A 84 32.63 -9.27 -22.24
C ILE A 84 32.69 -10.76 -22.54
N TRP A 85 32.11 -11.63 -21.71
CA TRP A 85 32.01 -13.07 -21.94
C TRP A 85 30.83 -13.48 -22.83
N GLY A 86 30.11 -12.52 -23.42
CA GLY A 86 29.06 -12.77 -24.46
C GLY A 86 27.71 -13.20 -23.84
N GLU A 87 27.46 -12.96 -22.54
CA GLU A 87 26.15 -13.19 -21.96
C GLU A 87 25.17 -12.10 -22.37
N ASP A 88 23.95 -12.52 -22.73
CA ASP A 88 22.83 -11.62 -23.03
C ASP A 88 22.24 -11.08 -21.69
N ILE A 89 22.80 -9.97 -21.22
CA ILE A 89 22.38 -9.35 -19.94
C ILE A 89 21.29 -8.32 -20.20
N PRO A 90 20.31 -8.13 -19.28
CA PRO A 90 19.30 -7.12 -19.40
C PRO A 90 19.90 -5.74 -19.69
N LEU A 91 19.45 -5.13 -20.79
CA LEU A 91 19.96 -3.86 -21.30
C LEU A 91 19.63 -2.66 -20.40
N VAL A 92 18.76 -2.83 -19.40
CA VAL A 92 18.21 -1.72 -18.60
C VAL A 92 18.41 -1.99 -17.12
N VAL A 93 19.12 -1.10 -16.43
CA VAL A 93 19.40 -1.18 -14.98
C VAL A 93 19.13 0.16 -14.33
N GLU A 94 18.28 0.17 -13.30
CA GLU A 94 18.18 1.34 -12.44
C GLU A 94 19.42 1.43 -11.54
N SER A 95 20.01 2.60 -11.47
CA SER A 95 21.22 2.91 -10.69
C SER A 95 21.18 4.35 -10.20
N SER A 96 22.23 4.77 -9.52
CA SER A 96 22.40 6.14 -9.08
C SER A 96 23.78 6.69 -9.44
N LEU A 97 23.79 7.92 -9.93
CA LEU A 97 25.01 8.66 -10.19
C LEU A 97 25.23 9.72 -9.12
N LYS A 98 26.50 10.01 -8.86
CA LYS A 98 26.88 11.12 -7.99
C LYS A 98 27.38 12.26 -8.88
N ASN A 99 26.71 13.39 -8.84
CA ASN A 99 27.15 14.57 -9.58
C ASN A 99 28.34 15.28 -8.92
N LYS A 100 28.90 16.28 -9.58
CA LYS A 100 30.05 17.06 -9.09
C LYS A 100 29.82 17.74 -7.74
N GLU A 101 28.56 18.10 -7.44
CA GLU A 101 28.16 18.72 -6.17
C GLU A 101 27.91 17.69 -5.05
N GLY A 102 28.09 16.41 -5.34
CA GLY A 102 27.85 15.30 -4.42
C GLY A 102 26.39 14.87 -4.30
N ARG A 103 25.47 15.44 -5.10
CA ARG A 103 24.05 15.04 -5.13
C ARG A 103 23.90 13.74 -5.86
N VAL A 104 22.97 12.91 -5.37
CA VAL A 104 22.55 11.66 -6.01
C VAL A 104 21.53 11.96 -7.09
N VAL A 105 21.76 11.44 -8.30
CA VAL A 105 20.84 11.47 -9.44
C VAL A 105 20.45 10.04 -9.75
N PHE A 106 19.18 9.71 -9.65
CA PHE A 106 18.67 8.38 -10.03
C PHE A 106 18.59 8.26 -11.55
N VAL A 107 19.12 7.18 -12.07
CA VAL A 107 19.21 6.98 -13.51
C VAL A 107 18.80 5.56 -13.89
N GLU A 108 18.29 5.43 -15.09
CA GLU A 108 18.16 4.16 -15.79
C GLU A 108 19.27 4.10 -16.85
N LEU A 109 20.09 3.05 -16.77
CA LEU A 109 21.25 2.86 -17.62
C LEU A 109 20.96 1.76 -18.64
N THR A 110 21.21 2.06 -19.92
CA THR A 110 21.24 1.08 -20.99
C THR A 110 22.64 1.10 -21.60
N ALA A 111 23.27 -0.07 -21.72
CA ALA A 111 24.60 -0.16 -22.29
C ALA A 111 24.65 -1.20 -23.42
N GLY A 112 25.36 -0.86 -24.48
CA GLY A 112 25.58 -1.72 -25.64
C GLY A 112 27.04 -1.68 -26.11
N LEU A 113 27.57 -2.83 -26.55
CA LEU A 113 28.94 -2.92 -27.07
C LEU A 113 29.00 -2.35 -28.47
N ILE A 114 29.94 -1.47 -28.72
CA ILE A 114 30.25 -0.87 -30.01
C ILE A 114 31.74 -1.02 -30.34
N SER A 115 32.12 -0.79 -31.60
CA SER A 115 33.51 -0.60 -31.98
C SER A 115 33.82 0.91 -32.08
N HIS A 116 34.73 1.39 -31.26
CA HIS A 116 35.22 2.77 -31.28
C HIS A 116 36.71 2.79 -31.53
N GLU A 117 37.14 3.46 -32.63
CA GLU A 117 38.53 3.48 -33.08
C GLU A 117 39.19 2.09 -33.22
N GLY A 118 38.42 1.10 -33.68
CA GLY A 118 38.87 -0.28 -33.85
C GLY A 118 39.01 -1.12 -32.61
N LYS A 119 38.60 -0.62 -31.45
CA LYS A 119 38.57 -1.33 -30.19
C LYS A 119 37.16 -1.42 -29.63
N PRO A 120 36.84 -2.42 -28.75
CA PRO A 120 35.58 -2.50 -28.05
C PRO A 120 35.38 -1.28 -27.13
N ALA A 121 34.16 -0.76 -27.11
CA ALA A 121 33.72 0.30 -26.20
C ALA A 121 32.23 0.11 -25.84
N ASP A 122 31.81 0.61 -24.69
CA ASP A 122 30.40 0.64 -24.28
C ASP A 122 29.77 1.96 -24.72
N LEU A 123 28.67 1.86 -25.49
CA LEU A 123 27.72 2.96 -25.64
C LEU A 123 26.73 2.92 -24.50
N VAL A 124 26.75 3.94 -23.65
CA VAL A 124 25.90 4.02 -22.47
C VAL A 124 24.87 5.13 -22.67
N ILE A 125 23.59 4.77 -22.55
CA ILE A 125 22.46 5.71 -22.53
C ILE A 125 22.00 5.83 -21.10
N ILE A 126 21.81 7.07 -20.63
CA ILE A 126 21.54 7.41 -19.22
C ILE A 126 20.27 8.24 -19.17
N HIS A 127 19.20 7.63 -18.75
CA HIS A 127 17.92 8.30 -18.56
C HIS A 127 17.79 8.80 -17.10
N ASP A 128 17.57 10.10 -16.92
CA ASP A 128 17.39 10.70 -15.59
C ASP A 128 15.97 10.42 -15.08
N ILE A 129 15.85 9.48 -14.13
CA ILE A 129 14.59 9.09 -13.50
C ILE A 129 14.38 9.78 -12.15
N THR A 130 15.21 10.75 -11.77
CA THR A 130 15.07 11.48 -10.51
C THR A 130 13.70 12.13 -10.36
N PRO A 131 13.12 12.79 -11.40
CA PRO A 131 11.77 13.36 -11.29
C PRO A 131 10.70 12.28 -11.02
N ARG A 132 10.82 11.11 -11.66
CA ARG A 132 9.92 9.97 -11.43
C ARG A 132 10.00 9.49 -9.98
N LYS A 133 11.21 9.21 -9.49
CA LYS A 133 11.44 8.76 -8.10
C LYS A 133 10.94 9.77 -7.06
N GLN A 134 11.15 11.06 -7.31
CA GLN A 134 10.62 12.11 -6.43
C GLN A 134 9.10 12.15 -6.42
N ALA A 135 8.46 12.00 -7.58
CA ALA A 135 7.00 11.96 -7.68
C ALA A 135 6.41 10.72 -6.97
N GLU A 136 7.03 9.55 -7.13
CA GLU A 136 6.67 8.31 -6.44
C GLU A 136 6.78 8.46 -4.92
N GLU A 137 7.87 9.06 -4.42
CA GLU A 137 8.08 9.32 -3.01
C GLU A 137 7.05 10.30 -2.43
N VAL A 138 6.79 11.42 -3.12
CA VAL A 138 5.76 12.39 -2.71
C VAL A 138 4.37 11.75 -2.69
N LEU A 139 4.04 10.92 -3.69
CA LEU A 139 2.78 10.19 -3.74
C LEU A 139 2.66 9.23 -2.55
N SER A 140 3.70 8.44 -2.27
CA SER A 140 3.75 7.51 -1.14
C SER A 140 3.53 8.23 0.19
N GLN A 141 4.26 9.33 0.42
CA GLN A 141 4.12 10.13 1.63
C GLN A 141 2.74 10.79 1.75
N THR A 142 2.16 11.21 0.63
CA THR A 142 0.82 11.81 0.62
C THR A 142 -0.25 10.78 0.94
N LEU A 143 -0.16 9.58 0.38
CA LEU A 143 -1.06 8.48 0.69
C LEU A 143 -0.98 8.08 2.17
N GLU A 144 0.22 8.03 2.73
CA GLU A 144 0.41 7.73 4.15
C GLU A 144 -0.19 8.82 5.06
N LYS A 145 0.00 10.09 4.73
CA LYS A 145 -0.64 11.21 5.44
C LYS A 145 -2.16 11.14 5.37
N LEU A 146 -2.71 10.82 4.19
CA LEU A 146 -4.15 10.69 4.00
C LEU A 146 -4.73 9.54 4.82
N ARG A 147 -4.07 8.37 4.84
CA ARG A 147 -4.44 7.23 5.68
C ARG A 147 -4.46 7.58 7.16
N LYS A 148 -3.44 8.29 7.65
CA LYS A 148 -3.36 8.75 9.05
C LYS A 148 -4.48 9.74 9.39
N ALA A 149 -4.73 10.72 8.53
CA ALA A 149 -5.80 11.69 8.72
C ALA A 149 -7.19 11.03 8.75
N MET A 150 -7.44 10.08 7.84
CA MET A 150 -8.67 9.30 7.81
C MET A 150 -8.86 8.47 9.08
N GLY A 151 -7.80 7.80 9.56
CA GLY A 151 -7.82 7.07 10.83
C GLY A 151 -8.15 7.97 12.03
N ALA A 152 -7.53 9.16 12.10
CA ALA A 152 -7.80 10.14 13.15
C ALA A 152 -9.23 10.66 13.10
N THR A 153 -9.79 10.91 11.92
CA THR A 153 -11.18 11.33 11.74
C THR A 153 -12.15 10.24 12.25
N ILE A 154 -11.90 8.98 11.87
CA ILE A 154 -12.69 7.84 12.35
C ILE A 154 -12.63 7.76 13.86
N GLN A 155 -11.44 7.88 14.45
CA GLN A 155 -11.27 7.86 15.90
C GLN A 155 -12.03 9.01 16.60
N ALA A 156 -12.02 10.20 16.03
CA ALA A 156 -12.79 11.34 16.58
C ALA A 156 -14.31 11.08 16.54
N ILE A 157 -14.82 10.50 15.45
CA ILE A 157 -16.22 10.10 15.33
C ILE A 157 -16.56 9.02 16.37
N THR A 158 -15.71 8.01 16.51
CA THR A 158 -15.84 6.94 17.51
C THR A 158 -15.95 7.52 18.91
N LEU A 159 -15.01 8.38 19.32
CA LEU A 159 -15.01 9.02 20.63
C LEU A 159 -16.29 9.87 20.86
N THR A 160 -16.78 10.55 19.81
CA THR A 160 -18.02 11.34 19.92
C THR A 160 -19.23 10.46 20.23
N VAL A 161 -19.28 9.25 19.67
CA VAL A 161 -20.35 8.28 19.99
C VAL A 161 -20.15 7.68 21.38
N GLU A 162 -18.92 7.30 21.73
CA GLU A 162 -18.58 6.78 23.06
C GLU A 162 -18.88 7.79 24.19
N MET A 163 -18.73 9.10 23.96
CA MET A 163 -19.10 10.12 24.94
C MET A 163 -20.60 10.13 25.29
N ARG A 164 -21.46 9.63 24.40
CA ARG A 164 -22.91 9.49 24.66
C ARG A 164 -23.28 8.18 25.33
N ASP A 165 -22.43 7.17 25.21
CA ASP A 165 -22.56 5.86 25.89
C ASP A 165 -21.29 5.65 26.75
N PRO A 166 -21.24 6.19 27.97
CA PRO A 166 -20.03 6.22 28.81
C PRO A 166 -19.41 4.85 29.12
N TYR A 167 -20.12 3.79 28.79
CA TYR A 167 -19.70 2.41 29.06
C TYR A 167 -19.11 1.70 27.86
N THR A 168 -19.04 2.39 26.74
CA THR A 168 -18.37 1.89 25.53
C THR A 168 -16.95 2.43 25.37
N ALA A 169 -16.40 3.14 26.38
CA ALA A 169 -15.04 3.62 26.33
C ALA A 169 -14.05 2.48 26.04
N GLY A 170 -13.40 2.55 24.89
CA GLY A 170 -12.48 1.53 24.39
C GLY A 170 -13.12 0.22 23.90
N HIS A 171 -14.44 0.06 23.99
CA HIS A 171 -15.15 -1.11 23.46
C HIS A 171 -14.86 -1.30 21.97
N GLN A 172 -15.09 -0.27 21.18
CA GLN A 172 -14.91 -0.35 19.74
C GLN A 172 -13.46 -0.69 19.34
N ARG A 173 -12.48 -0.18 20.11
CA ARG A 173 -11.08 -0.54 19.90
C ARG A 173 -10.84 -2.02 20.20
N ARG A 174 -11.31 -2.53 21.34
CA ARG A 174 -11.12 -3.93 21.72
C ARG A 174 -11.85 -4.90 20.78
N VAL A 175 -13.05 -4.54 20.31
CA VAL A 175 -13.77 -5.28 19.25
C VAL A 175 -12.96 -5.29 17.95
N SER A 176 -12.41 -4.14 17.55
CA SER A 176 -11.59 -4.01 16.35
C SER A 176 -10.31 -4.86 16.44
N ASP A 177 -9.65 -4.88 17.59
CA ASP A 177 -8.44 -5.67 17.82
C ASP A 177 -8.74 -7.18 17.78
N LEU A 178 -9.84 -7.63 18.38
CA LEU A 178 -10.26 -9.03 18.32
C LEU A 178 -10.70 -9.44 16.92
N ALA A 179 -11.51 -8.64 16.25
CA ALA A 179 -11.96 -8.90 14.89
C ALA A 179 -10.78 -9.00 13.90
N ARG A 180 -9.77 -8.12 14.06
CA ARG A 180 -8.52 -8.20 13.32
C ARG A 180 -7.79 -9.52 13.60
N ALA A 181 -7.61 -9.91 14.87
CA ALA A 181 -6.89 -11.14 15.23
C ALA A 181 -7.58 -12.40 14.65
N ILE A 182 -8.91 -12.39 14.57
CA ILE A 182 -9.67 -13.46 13.91
C ILE A 182 -9.41 -13.45 12.40
N ALA A 183 -9.45 -12.27 11.76
CA ALA A 183 -9.24 -12.12 10.33
C ALA A 183 -7.81 -12.49 9.89
N ASP A 184 -6.80 -12.17 10.71
CA ASP A 184 -5.40 -12.58 10.51
C ASP A 184 -5.26 -14.12 10.47
N ARG A 185 -6.07 -14.86 11.25
CA ARG A 185 -6.06 -16.34 11.26
C ARG A 185 -6.84 -16.97 10.11
N LEU A 186 -7.61 -16.20 9.38
CA LEU A 186 -8.32 -16.59 8.16
C LEU A 186 -7.48 -16.31 6.89
N ASP A 187 -6.24 -15.89 7.04
CA ASP A 187 -5.32 -15.55 5.93
C ASP A 187 -5.92 -14.53 4.95
N PHE A 188 -6.68 -13.56 5.47
CA PHE A 188 -7.24 -12.50 4.64
C PHE A 188 -6.16 -11.50 4.22
N SER A 189 -6.37 -10.88 3.04
CA SER A 189 -5.48 -9.81 2.57
C SER A 189 -5.50 -8.61 3.54
N THR A 190 -4.42 -7.84 3.55
CA THR A 190 -4.27 -6.64 4.39
C THR A 190 -5.44 -5.68 4.21
N GLU A 191 -5.90 -5.49 2.95
CA GLU A 191 -7.03 -4.63 2.62
C GLU A 191 -8.32 -5.11 3.28
N LYS A 192 -8.57 -6.42 3.29
CA LYS A 192 -9.75 -7.01 3.91
C LYS A 192 -9.71 -6.90 5.43
N ILE A 193 -8.53 -7.07 6.03
CA ILE A 193 -8.31 -6.86 7.45
C ILE A 193 -8.54 -5.40 7.83
N ASP A 194 -8.07 -4.45 7.03
CA ASP A 194 -8.29 -3.02 7.25
C ASP A 194 -9.78 -2.65 7.15
N ALA A 195 -10.53 -3.27 6.23
CA ALA A 195 -11.98 -3.12 6.14
C ALA A 195 -12.68 -3.56 7.42
N ILE A 196 -12.33 -4.74 7.95
CA ILE A 196 -12.89 -5.29 9.19
C ILE A 196 -12.57 -4.37 10.38
N ARG A 197 -11.30 -3.93 10.50
CA ARG A 197 -10.88 -3.00 11.55
C ARG A 197 -11.66 -1.70 11.52
N MET A 198 -11.79 -1.09 10.33
CA MET A 198 -12.53 0.14 10.14
C MET A 198 -14.01 -0.04 10.52
N ALA A 199 -14.67 -1.07 9.99
CA ALA A 199 -16.06 -1.36 10.34
C ALA A 199 -16.24 -1.57 11.84
N ALA A 200 -15.37 -2.34 12.49
CA ALA A 200 -15.40 -2.59 13.92
C ALA A 200 -15.22 -1.31 14.75
N SER A 201 -14.37 -0.38 14.31
CA SER A 201 -14.14 0.89 15.02
C SER A 201 -15.36 1.81 15.04
N ILE A 202 -16.28 1.67 14.07
CA ILE A 202 -17.44 2.57 13.93
C ILE A 202 -18.78 1.82 13.87
N HIS A 203 -18.82 0.53 14.22
CA HIS A 203 -20.02 -0.30 14.06
C HIS A 203 -21.23 0.25 14.80
N ASP A 204 -21.01 0.89 15.92
CA ASP A 204 -22.00 1.48 16.81
C ASP A 204 -22.36 2.95 16.47
N LEU A 205 -21.84 3.52 15.37
CA LEU A 205 -22.07 4.92 14.98
C LEU A 205 -23.55 5.31 15.01
N GLY A 206 -24.42 4.39 14.62
CA GLY A 206 -25.87 4.64 14.61
C GLY A 206 -26.50 4.85 15.98
N LYS A 207 -25.83 4.53 17.09
CA LYS A 207 -26.28 4.82 18.45
C LYS A 207 -26.43 6.32 18.70
N ILE A 208 -25.85 7.17 17.85
CA ILE A 208 -26.02 8.63 17.92
C ILE A 208 -27.50 9.06 17.88
N SER A 209 -28.36 8.27 17.26
CA SER A 209 -29.81 8.54 17.18
C SER A 209 -30.61 8.07 18.40
N ILE A 210 -29.97 7.37 19.33
CA ILE A 210 -30.65 6.81 20.49
C ILE A 210 -30.50 7.79 21.67
N PRO A 211 -31.57 8.10 22.42
CA PRO A 211 -31.48 8.91 23.62
C PRO A 211 -30.49 8.31 24.63
N SER A 212 -29.65 9.18 25.22
CA SER A 212 -28.65 8.78 26.21
C SER A 212 -29.25 8.10 27.44
N GLU A 213 -30.46 8.49 27.81
CA GLU A 213 -31.23 7.93 28.91
C GLU A 213 -31.53 6.44 28.71
N ILE A 214 -31.68 6.00 27.44
CA ILE A 214 -31.89 4.59 27.11
C ILE A 214 -30.56 3.85 27.12
N LEU A 215 -29.51 4.46 26.54
CA LEU A 215 -28.20 3.84 26.50
C LEU A 215 -27.55 3.65 27.87
N SER A 216 -27.78 4.62 28.79
CA SER A 216 -27.26 4.60 30.16
C SER A 216 -28.22 4.07 31.19
N LYS A 217 -29.39 3.54 30.79
CA LYS A 217 -30.42 3.07 31.71
C LYS A 217 -29.91 1.96 32.62
N PRO A 218 -29.98 2.12 33.94
CA PRO A 218 -29.68 1.03 34.86
C PRO A 218 -30.78 -0.04 34.80
N GLY A 219 -30.41 -1.27 34.45
CA GLY A 219 -31.31 -2.40 34.36
C GLY A 219 -31.72 -2.80 32.94
N LYS A 220 -32.76 -3.65 32.85
CA LYS A 220 -33.21 -4.18 31.52
C LYS A 220 -34.01 -3.14 30.76
N LEU A 221 -33.75 -3.07 29.45
CA LEU A 221 -34.57 -2.31 28.50
C LEU A 221 -35.95 -2.98 28.34
N ASN A 222 -37.02 -2.18 28.25
CA ASN A 222 -38.32 -2.69 27.83
C ASN A 222 -38.32 -2.98 26.33
N GLU A 223 -39.40 -3.60 25.80
CA GLU A 223 -39.48 -4.00 24.39
C GLU A 223 -39.37 -2.81 23.42
N THR A 224 -39.97 -1.68 23.75
CA THR A 224 -39.93 -0.46 22.92
C THR A 224 -38.50 0.12 22.88
N GLU A 225 -37.85 0.26 24.02
CA GLU A 225 -36.47 0.73 24.15
C GLU A 225 -35.51 -0.21 23.39
N TYR A 226 -35.68 -1.51 23.58
CA TYR A 226 -34.86 -2.50 22.87
C TYR A 226 -35.07 -2.46 21.36
N THR A 227 -36.32 -2.25 20.90
CA THR A 227 -36.62 -2.07 19.46
C THR A 227 -35.95 -0.82 18.92
N LEU A 228 -35.92 0.28 19.70
CA LEU A 228 -35.21 1.49 19.30
C LEU A 228 -33.69 1.25 19.20
N VAL A 229 -33.11 0.54 20.17
CA VAL A 229 -31.68 0.20 20.10
C VAL A 229 -31.36 -0.64 18.87
N LYS A 230 -32.22 -1.55 18.46
CA LYS A 230 -32.03 -2.37 17.24
C LYS A 230 -32.00 -1.56 15.93
N THR A 231 -32.35 -0.27 15.96
CA THR A 231 -32.27 0.58 14.75
C THR A 231 -30.88 1.04 14.42
N HIS A 232 -29.90 1.00 15.37
CA HIS A 232 -28.58 1.58 15.18
C HIS A 232 -27.81 1.03 13.96
N PRO A 233 -27.88 -0.28 13.57
CA PRO A 233 -27.18 -0.74 12.39
C PRO A 233 -27.71 -0.08 11.12
N GLN A 234 -29.04 0.09 11.03
CA GLN A 234 -29.68 0.77 9.89
C GLN A 234 -29.33 2.27 9.85
N VAL A 235 -29.31 2.94 11.02
CA VAL A 235 -28.90 4.35 11.09
C VAL A 235 -27.43 4.51 10.70
N GLY A 236 -26.55 3.66 11.25
CA GLY A 236 -25.12 3.65 10.88
C GLY A 236 -24.92 3.44 9.38
N TYR A 237 -25.63 2.49 8.79
CA TYR A 237 -25.65 2.28 7.33
C TYR A 237 -26.08 3.52 6.58
N ASN A 238 -27.17 4.19 6.98
CA ASN A 238 -27.68 5.37 6.31
C ASN A 238 -26.69 6.55 6.34
N ILE A 239 -25.92 6.69 7.41
CA ILE A 239 -24.87 7.71 7.53
C ILE A 239 -23.69 7.37 6.59
N LEU A 240 -23.25 6.11 6.62
CA LEU A 240 -21.99 5.71 5.97
C LEU A 240 -22.14 5.36 4.49
N LYS A 241 -23.32 5.00 4.02
CA LYS A 241 -23.55 4.64 2.61
C LYS A 241 -23.30 5.77 1.60
N GLN A 242 -23.22 7.01 2.09
CA GLN A 242 -22.92 8.18 1.26
C GLN A 242 -21.41 8.42 1.09
N ILE A 243 -20.59 7.70 1.84
CA ILE A 243 -19.14 7.79 1.79
C ILE A 243 -18.62 6.69 0.88
N GLU A 244 -17.87 7.06 -0.15
CA GLU A 244 -17.22 6.11 -1.05
C GLU A 244 -16.00 5.49 -0.37
N PHE A 245 -16.22 4.50 0.48
CA PHE A 245 -15.14 3.69 1.01
C PHE A 245 -14.64 2.71 -0.05
N PRO A 246 -13.34 2.36 -0.05
CA PRO A 246 -12.83 1.30 -0.92
C PRO A 246 -13.37 -0.10 -0.55
N TRP A 247 -14.05 -0.21 0.59
CA TRP A 247 -14.64 -1.44 1.12
C TRP A 247 -16.10 -1.21 1.50
N PRO A 248 -16.92 -2.26 1.56
CA PRO A 248 -18.37 -2.14 1.85
C PRO A 248 -18.65 -1.91 3.36
N ILE A 249 -18.01 -0.92 3.98
CA ILE A 249 -18.08 -0.65 5.43
C ILE A 249 -19.52 -0.50 5.90
N ALA A 250 -20.32 0.29 5.20
CA ALA A 250 -21.73 0.51 5.55
C ALA A 250 -22.50 -0.81 5.62
N GLN A 251 -22.25 -1.72 4.65
CA GLN A 251 -22.93 -2.99 4.59
C GLN A 251 -22.48 -3.94 5.72
N ILE A 252 -21.20 -3.94 6.05
CA ILE A 252 -20.69 -4.73 7.19
C ILE A 252 -21.38 -4.28 8.48
N ILE A 253 -21.48 -2.96 8.70
CA ILE A 253 -22.13 -2.38 9.88
C ILE A 253 -23.62 -2.71 9.91
N LEU A 254 -24.31 -2.68 8.76
CA LEU A 254 -25.72 -3.05 8.69
C LEU A 254 -25.96 -4.49 9.19
N GLN A 255 -25.00 -5.40 8.94
CA GLN A 255 -25.15 -6.83 9.16
C GLN A 255 -24.53 -7.38 10.46
N HIS A 256 -23.83 -6.58 11.26
CA HIS A 256 -23.05 -7.11 12.40
C HIS A 256 -23.91 -7.77 13.50
N HIS A 257 -25.20 -7.46 13.58
CA HIS A 257 -26.14 -8.12 14.46
C HIS A 257 -26.98 -9.21 13.79
N GLU A 258 -26.70 -9.54 12.52
CA GLU A 258 -27.30 -10.70 11.90
C GLU A 258 -26.78 -12.00 12.53
N ARG A 259 -27.58 -13.05 12.46
CA ARG A 259 -27.24 -14.37 12.98
C ARG A 259 -27.47 -15.40 11.87
N ILE A 260 -26.60 -16.40 11.74
CA ILE A 260 -26.62 -17.33 10.60
C ILE A 260 -27.91 -18.13 10.46
N ASN A 261 -28.71 -18.26 11.52
CA ASN A 261 -30.04 -18.90 11.49
C ASN A 261 -31.16 -17.93 11.09
N GLY A 262 -30.89 -16.64 10.88
CA GLY A 262 -31.88 -15.62 10.52
C GLY A 262 -32.62 -15.00 11.69
N SER A 263 -32.23 -15.26 12.94
CA SER A 263 -32.82 -14.64 14.13
C SER A 263 -32.29 -13.23 14.43
N GLY A 264 -31.28 -12.79 13.67
CA GLY A 264 -30.65 -11.47 13.77
C GLY A 264 -31.51 -10.33 13.25
N TYR A 265 -30.91 -9.16 13.19
CA TYR A 265 -31.52 -7.92 12.69
C TYR A 265 -30.49 -7.03 11.98
N PRO A 266 -30.91 -6.08 11.13
CA PRO A 266 -32.28 -5.68 10.80
C PRO A 266 -32.91 -6.49 9.63
N GLN A 267 -32.13 -7.21 8.83
CA GLN A 267 -32.55 -7.82 7.55
C GLN A 267 -32.96 -9.29 7.69
N LYS A 268 -32.65 -9.94 8.82
CA LYS A 268 -32.88 -11.36 9.12
C LYS A 268 -32.21 -12.29 8.10
N LEU A 269 -31.01 -11.96 7.69
CA LEU A 269 -30.19 -12.71 6.74
C LEU A 269 -29.77 -14.06 7.30
N LYS A 270 -29.56 -15.06 6.42
CA LYS A 270 -29.17 -16.41 6.80
C LYS A 270 -27.85 -16.85 6.17
N GLY A 271 -27.04 -17.54 6.94
CA GLY A 271 -25.82 -18.20 6.48
C GLY A 271 -24.93 -17.29 5.63
N ARG A 272 -24.68 -17.68 4.39
CA ARG A 272 -23.79 -16.94 3.46
C ARG A 272 -24.38 -15.63 2.92
N GLN A 273 -25.62 -15.30 3.18
CA GLN A 273 -26.16 -13.98 2.88
C GLN A 273 -25.53 -12.89 3.75
N ILE A 274 -25.01 -13.26 4.92
CA ILE A 274 -24.28 -12.38 5.82
C ILE A 274 -22.83 -12.33 5.37
N MET A 275 -22.30 -11.14 5.16
CA MET A 275 -20.88 -10.95 4.81
C MET A 275 -19.97 -11.59 5.86
N ILE A 276 -18.87 -12.18 5.43
CA ILE A 276 -17.92 -12.83 6.35
C ILE A 276 -17.35 -11.82 7.37
N GLU A 277 -17.10 -10.60 6.93
CA GLU A 277 -16.63 -9.49 7.74
C GLU A 277 -17.64 -9.15 8.87
N ALA A 278 -18.92 -9.14 8.55
CA ALA A 278 -19.98 -8.90 9.51
C ALA A 278 -20.15 -10.08 10.50
N ARG A 279 -19.95 -11.33 10.04
CA ARG A 279 -19.93 -12.51 10.92
C ARG A 279 -18.78 -12.47 11.91
N ILE A 280 -17.59 -12.04 11.47
CA ILE A 280 -16.42 -11.84 12.34
C ILE A 280 -16.69 -10.75 13.37
N LEU A 281 -17.16 -9.60 12.91
CA LEU A 281 -17.49 -8.46 13.76
C LEU A 281 -18.56 -8.86 14.80
N GLY A 282 -19.60 -9.59 14.40
CA GLY A 282 -20.67 -10.02 15.29
C GLY A 282 -20.24 -10.99 16.41
N VAL A 283 -19.21 -11.83 16.16
CA VAL A 283 -18.60 -12.68 17.20
C VAL A 283 -17.71 -11.86 18.12
N ALA A 284 -16.86 -10.99 17.55
CA ALA A 284 -15.96 -10.13 18.31
C ALA A 284 -16.72 -9.19 19.26
N ASP A 285 -17.81 -8.57 18.78
CA ASP A 285 -18.68 -7.70 19.56
C ASP A 285 -19.33 -8.46 20.75
N VAL A 286 -19.90 -9.65 20.51
CA VAL A 286 -20.52 -10.44 21.58
C VAL A 286 -19.51 -10.85 22.64
N VAL A 287 -18.31 -11.31 22.23
CA VAL A 287 -17.28 -11.72 23.19
C VAL A 287 -16.82 -10.55 24.02
N GLU A 288 -16.50 -9.41 23.40
CA GLU A 288 -16.06 -8.21 24.10
C GLU A 288 -17.16 -7.69 25.06
N ALA A 289 -18.39 -7.63 24.58
CA ALA A 289 -19.53 -7.21 25.38
C ALA A 289 -19.78 -8.07 26.63
N MET A 290 -19.38 -9.34 26.63
CA MET A 290 -19.49 -10.23 27.78
C MET A 290 -18.30 -10.14 28.72
N VAL A 291 -17.13 -9.80 28.22
CA VAL A 291 -15.92 -9.67 29.02
C VAL A 291 -15.83 -8.31 29.73
N SER A 292 -16.39 -7.28 29.11
CA SER A 292 -16.34 -5.92 29.65
C SER A 292 -17.47 -5.62 30.63
N HIS A 293 -17.20 -4.70 31.58
CA HIS A 293 -18.22 -4.18 32.50
C HIS A 293 -19.21 -3.28 31.75
N ARG A 294 -20.51 -3.44 32.06
CA ARG A 294 -21.59 -2.53 31.61
C ARG A 294 -22.43 -2.04 32.80
N PRO A 295 -23.13 -0.89 32.69
CA PRO A 295 -23.83 -0.26 33.83
C PRO A 295 -24.84 -1.16 34.56
N TYR A 296 -25.48 -2.01 33.78
CA TYR A 296 -26.53 -2.89 34.24
C TYR A 296 -26.05 -4.32 34.50
N ARG A 297 -24.72 -4.57 34.29
CA ARG A 297 -24.18 -5.91 34.44
C ARG A 297 -22.68 -5.89 34.66
N THR A 298 -22.23 -6.47 35.77
CA THR A 298 -20.83 -6.81 35.97
C THR A 298 -20.32 -7.68 34.80
N ALA A 299 -19.03 -7.58 34.47
CA ALA A 299 -18.40 -8.47 33.49
C ALA A 299 -18.80 -9.91 33.80
N ILE A 300 -19.31 -10.59 32.80
CA ILE A 300 -19.69 -12.02 32.93
C ILE A 300 -18.42 -12.88 32.98
N GLY A 301 -17.37 -12.42 32.38
CA GLY A 301 -16.06 -13.06 32.31
C GLY A 301 -15.84 -13.84 31.02
N LEU A 302 -14.57 -14.07 30.73
CA LEU A 302 -14.13 -14.70 29.48
C LEU A 302 -14.67 -16.12 29.33
N ASP A 303 -14.64 -16.92 30.38
CA ASP A 303 -15.09 -18.33 30.33
C ASP A 303 -16.54 -18.45 29.84
N LYS A 304 -17.42 -17.58 30.35
CA LYS A 304 -18.83 -17.56 29.93
C LYS A 304 -19.04 -17.01 28.52
N ALA A 305 -18.20 -16.07 28.08
CA ALA A 305 -18.20 -15.59 26.72
C ALA A 305 -17.80 -16.72 25.73
N LEU A 306 -16.76 -17.47 26.10
CA LEU A 306 -16.34 -18.63 25.31
C LEU A 306 -17.40 -19.76 25.29
N GLU A 307 -18.08 -19.97 26.41
CA GLU A 307 -19.19 -20.93 26.50
C GLU A 307 -20.38 -20.50 25.60
N GLU A 308 -20.72 -19.21 25.59
CA GLU A 308 -21.78 -18.64 24.75
C GLU A 308 -21.51 -18.90 23.27
N ILE A 309 -20.32 -18.54 22.76
CA ILE A 309 -20.02 -18.72 21.34
C ILE A 309 -19.88 -20.21 20.98
N ARG A 310 -19.35 -21.04 21.90
CA ARG A 310 -19.25 -22.49 21.69
C ARG A 310 -20.63 -23.16 21.62
N ARG A 311 -21.53 -22.83 22.54
CA ARG A 311 -22.90 -23.35 22.60
C ARG A 311 -23.72 -23.01 21.36
N ASN A 312 -23.49 -21.83 20.81
CA ASN A 312 -24.23 -21.32 19.66
C ASN A 312 -23.47 -21.47 18.32
N ARG A 313 -22.38 -22.25 18.33
CA ARG A 313 -21.60 -22.60 17.12
C ARG A 313 -22.47 -23.28 16.09
N GLY A 314 -22.50 -22.80 14.86
CA GLY A 314 -23.31 -23.34 13.76
C GLY A 314 -24.81 -23.02 13.86
N SER A 315 -25.25 -22.37 14.96
CA SER A 315 -26.63 -21.89 15.12
C SER A 315 -26.72 -20.38 14.98
N LEU A 316 -26.09 -19.62 15.87
CA LEU A 316 -26.07 -18.16 15.82
C LEU A 316 -24.81 -17.65 15.13
N TYR A 317 -23.68 -18.32 15.31
CA TYR A 317 -22.35 -17.90 14.88
C TYR A 317 -21.75 -18.88 13.90
N ASP A 318 -20.95 -18.34 13.00
CA ASP A 318 -20.20 -19.12 12.00
C ASP A 318 -19.22 -20.09 12.70
N PRO A 319 -19.26 -21.40 12.35
CA PRO A 319 -18.43 -22.39 13.01
C PRO A 319 -16.93 -22.12 12.93
N GLU A 320 -16.44 -21.70 11.77
CA GLU A 320 -15.02 -21.43 11.54
C GLU A 320 -14.53 -20.23 12.36
N ILE A 321 -15.33 -19.16 12.38
CA ILE A 321 -15.04 -17.97 13.18
C ILE A 321 -15.05 -18.28 14.67
N VAL A 322 -15.98 -19.11 15.13
CA VAL A 322 -16.04 -19.56 16.54
C VAL A 322 -14.80 -20.37 16.90
N ASP A 323 -14.41 -21.35 16.07
CA ASP A 323 -13.24 -22.21 16.32
C ASP A 323 -11.95 -21.39 16.43
N ILE A 324 -11.75 -20.42 15.53
CA ILE A 324 -10.63 -19.48 15.57
C ILE A 324 -10.68 -18.64 16.84
N SER A 325 -11.83 -18.09 17.18
CA SER A 325 -12.00 -17.25 18.38
C SER A 325 -11.69 -18.03 19.66
N LEU A 326 -12.17 -19.27 19.76
CA LEU A 326 -11.87 -20.15 20.88
C LEU A 326 -10.37 -20.46 20.97
N SER A 327 -9.72 -20.75 19.82
CA SER A 327 -8.28 -20.99 19.78
C SER A 327 -7.47 -19.77 20.24
N LEU A 328 -7.83 -18.58 19.76
CA LEU A 328 -7.15 -17.32 20.12
C LEU A 328 -7.26 -16.99 21.62
N LEU A 329 -8.46 -17.15 22.17
CA LEU A 329 -8.79 -16.69 23.53
C LEU A 329 -8.52 -17.73 24.63
N SER A 330 -8.47 -19.02 24.27
CA SER A 330 -8.16 -20.10 25.24
C SER A 330 -6.65 -20.26 25.51
N HIS A 331 -5.80 -19.88 24.58
CA HIS A 331 -4.36 -19.86 24.78
C HIS A 331 -3.98 -18.49 25.34
N ARG A 332 -3.20 -18.42 26.43
CA ARG A 332 -2.78 -17.18 27.14
C ARG A 332 -2.05 -16.13 26.27
N GLY A 333 -2.31 -16.10 24.96
CA GLY A 333 -1.67 -15.23 23.98
C GLY A 333 -2.48 -14.00 23.56
N TYR A 334 -3.78 -13.91 23.88
CA TYR A 334 -4.59 -12.75 23.56
C TYR A 334 -5.16 -12.14 24.84
N GLU A 335 -4.80 -10.89 25.12
CA GLU A 335 -5.34 -10.10 26.23
C GLU A 335 -6.08 -8.88 25.66
N PHE A 336 -7.27 -8.62 26.17
CA PHE A 336 -7.97 -7.35 25.91
C PHE A 336 -7.19 -6.20 26.56
N LYS A 337 -6.62 -5.32 25.74
CA LYS A 337 -5.86 -4.15 26.19
C LYS A 337 -6.71 -2.89 26.21
#